data_b584d808a835b825c73c20bc718510da
#
_entry.id   b584d808a835b825c73c20bc718510da
#
_cell.length_a   1.000
_cell.length_b   1.000
_cell.length_c   1.000
_cell.angle_alpha   90.00
_cell.angle_beta   90.00
_cell.angle_gamma   90.00
#
_symmetry.space_group_name_H-M   'P 1'
#
loop_
_entity.id
_entity.type
_entity.pdbx_description
1 polymer ?
#
loop_
_entity_poly.entity_id
_entity_poly.type
_entity_poly.pdbx_seq_one_letter_code
_entity_poly.pdbx_strand_id
1 'polypeptide(L)'
;MKTSESKILLKRFIAVILFVICISATSQAQLGSYAGSFSRMGFGARGLSMGNAMVSDIFGNINGIYNPALSAFQIDGNVNLGYTFLSLDRKLNFLGFTKKFKLPKQQQGGAGITLAWVNAGVSDIDGRDNDTRQIGLFSTFENEFYLGTAFLLNENLALGVGFKLYYAKLFEEVTSTSFAIDLGAIYKASKNLSLGIAIKDFGAKYEWKTSEIYGSLGNTTVDKFPRILDLGASYVLPKNFGIVSIAVQQYFSPDYEADSTGVVPEKSNNTVLRLGTEISIVPQVKFRVGLDRIDFSADDFAGNLRPSFGIGLDKSFSKTINLGIDYSFQLEPFSHDAIQNITVAFKFK
;
A
#
# COMPACT_ATOMS: atom_id res chain seq x y z
N MET A 1 -1.82 31.02 20.02
CA MET A 1 -2.91 30.04 20.18
C MET A 1 -2.81 28.84 19.23
N LYS A 2 -2.63 28.96 17.93
CA LYS A 2 -2.53 27.81 16.97
C LYS A 2 -1.44 26.77 17.28
N THR A 3 -0.31 27.15 17.88
CA THR A 3 0.79 26.21 18.20
C THR A 3 0.49 25.30 19.42
N SER A 4 -0.38 25.73 20.31
CA SER A 4 -0.78 24.93 21.49
C SER A 4 -1.76 23.82 21.09
N GLU A 5 -2.72 24.12 20.21
CA GLU A 5 -3.72 23.16 19.75
C GLU A 5 -3.08 22.03 18.89
N SER A 6 -2.10 22.38 18.03
CA SER A 6 -1.39 21.37 17.24
C SER A 6 -0.56 20.43 18.12
N LYS A 7 0.03 20.92 19.21
CA LYS A 7 0.76 20.08 20.18
C LYS A 7 -0.18 19.15 20.96
N ILE A 8 -1.38 19.60 21.29
CA ILE A 8 -2.39 18.78 21.99
C ILE A 8 -2.91 17.69 21.05
N LEU A 9 -3.20 18.03 19.79
CA LEU A 9 -3.61 17.07 18.77
C LEU A 9 -2.53 16.01 18.51
N LEU A 10 -1.27 16.42 18.39
CA LEU A 10 -0.15 15.50 18.22
C LEU A 10 -0.02 14.56 19.40
N LYS A 11 -0.13 15.05 20.65
CA LYS A 11 -0.10 14.21 21.86
C LYS A 11 -1.24 13.19 21.88
N ARG A 12 -2.47 13.60 21.54
CA ARG A 12 -3.62 12.71 21.45
C ARG A 12 -3.43 11.65 20.36
N PHE A 13 -2.90 12.04 19.20
CA PHE A 13 -2.61 11.12 18.12
C PHE A 13 -1.53 10.10 18.49
N ILE A 14 -0.43 10.55 19.13
CA ILE A 14 0.60 9.66 19.69
C ILE A 14 0.00 8.71 20.73
N ALA A 15 -0.88 9.20 21.62
CA ALA A 15 -1.55 8.36 22.59
C ALA A 15 -2.43 7.29 21.93
N VAL A 16 -3.14 7.61 20.84
CA VAL A 16 -3.92 6.63 20.06
C VAL A 16 -3.01 5.60 19.41
N ILE A 17 -1.88 6.03 18.81
CA ILE A 17 -0.89 5.11 18.26
C ILE A 17 -0.34 4.17 19.33
N LEU A 18 0.07 4.69 20.49
CA LEU A 18 0.56 3.89 21.60
C LEU A 18 -0.52 2.93 22.14
N PHE A 19 -1.77 3.37 22.22
CA PHE A 19 -2.89 2.53 22.63
C PHE A 19 -3.13 1.38 21.63
N VAL A 20 -3.07 1.64 20.32
CA VAL A 20 -3.18 0.60 19.28
C VAL A 20 -2.02 -0.40 19.38
N ILE A 21 -0.79 0.07 19.62
CA ILE A 21 0.37 -0.81 19.82
C ILE A 21 0.20 -1.67 21.08
N CYS A 22 -0.36 -1.13 22.18
CA CYS A 22 -0.58 -1.89 23.42
C CYS A 22 -1.67 -2.97 23.31
N ILE A 23 -2.62 -2.85 22.38
CA ILE A 23 -3.66 -3.87 22.17
C ILE A 23 -3.11 -5.10 21.40
N SER A 24 -1.97 -4.98 20.76
CA SER A 24 -1.41 -6.00 19.86
C SER A 24 -0.65 -7.13 20.55
N ALA A 25 -0.73 -7.25 21.88
CA ALA A 25 -0.04 -8.32 22.59
C ALA A 25 -0.67 -9.68 22.25
N THR A 26 0.16 -10.55 21.69
CA THR A 26 -0.03 -11.96 21.34
C THR A 26 -0.74 -12.25 20.04
N SER A 27 -0.01 -12.26 18.91
CA SER A 27 -0.43 -13.03 17.76
C SER A 27 0.71 -13.26 16.78
N GLN A 28 1.09 -14.49 16.59
CA GLN A 28 1.98 -14.92 15.53
C GLN A 28 1.16 -15.05 14.24
N ALA A 29 1.06 -13.98 13.46
CA ALA A 29 0.38 -14.05 12.17
C ALA A 29 1.37 -13.96 11.03
N GLN A 30 1.45 -15.00 10.24
CA GLN A 30 2.10 -14.94 8.94
C GLN A 30 1.24 -14.09 7.99
N LEU A 31 1.55 -12.80 7.86
CA LEU A 31 0.85 -11.88 6.95
C LEU A 31 0.80 -12.34 5.49
N GLY A 32 1.67 -13.27 5.09
CA GLY A 32 1.70 -13.87 3.76
C GLY A 32 0.60 -14.89 3.49
N SER A 33 -0.09 -15.39 4.53
CA SER A 33 -1.11 -16.43 4.37
C SER A 33 -2.49 -15.92 3.92
N TYR A 34 -2.73 -14.62 4.00
CA TYR A 34 -4.00 -14.04 3.56
C TYR A 34 -4.03 -13.75 2.07
N ALA A 35 -5.21 -13.89 1.45
CA ALA A 35 -5.44 -13.52 0.05
C ALA A 35 -5.00 -12.10 -0.27
N GLY A 36 -4.63 -11.83 -1.53
CA GLY A 36 -4.26 -10.51 -2.02
C GLY A 36 -2.98 -9.95 -1.41
N SER A 37 -1.98 -10.78 -1.11
CA SER A 37 -0.71 -10.35 -0.52
C SER A 37 0.00 -9.29 -1.37
N PHE A 38 -0.16 -9.34 -2.71
CA PHE A 38 0.43 -8.39 -3.64
C PHE A 38 -0.04 -6.94 -3.41
N SER A 39 -1.31 -6.73 -3.00
CA SER A 39 -1.87 -5.41 -2.73
C SER A 39 -1.30 -4.76 -1.45
N ARG A 40 -0.49 -5.50 -0.70
CA ARG A 40 0.14 -5.06 0.56
C ARG A 40 1.66 -4.97 0.50
N MET A 41 2.25 -5.22 -0.67
CA MET A 41 3.71 -5.14 -0.85
C MET A 41 4.23 -3.71 -0.90
N GLY A 42 3.38 -2.76 -1.24
CA GLY A 42 3.74 -1.37 -1.49
C GLY A 42 3.86 -1.05 -2.99
N PHE A 43 3.75 0.22 -3.32
CA PHE A 43 3.62 0.67 -4.71
C PHE A 43 4.57 1.82 -5.00
N GLY A 44 5.36 1.63 -6.07
CA GLY A 44 6.35 2.60 -6.51
C GLY A 44 7.60 2.68 -5.62
N ALA A 45 8.72 3.07 -6.21
CA ALA A 45 10.01 3.11 -5.55
C ALA A 45 10.03 4.05 -4.33
N ARG A 46 9.30 5.18 -4.39
CA ARG A 46 9.20 6.10 -3.27
C ARG A 46 8.51 5.45 -2.06
N GLY A 47 7.39 4.76 -2.27
CA GLY A 47 6.67 4.09 -1.19
C GLY A 47 7.51 2.99 -0.54
N LEU A 48 8.09 2.10 -1.35
CA LEU A 48 8.96 1.02 -0.87
C LEU A 48 10.16 1.56 -0.08
N SER A 49 10.87 2.56 -0.62
CA SER A 49 12.04 3.14 0.05
C SER A 49 11.72 3.96 1.31
N MET A 50 10.47 4.38 1.49
CA MET A 50 9.95 5.01 2.70
C MET A 50 9.33 3.99 3.68
N GLY A 51 9.66 2.69 3.55
CA GLY A 51 9.09 1.64 4.39
C GLY A 51 7.57 1.57 4.33
N ASN A 52 6.95 2.01 3.23
CA ASN A 52 5.50 2.10 3.05
C ASN A 52 4.76 2.98 4.09
N ALA A 53 5.47 3.88 4.81
CA ALA A 53 4.90 4.81 5.79
C ALA A 53 4.21 6.01 5.10
N MET A 54 3.29 5.75 4.15
CA MET A 54 2.78 6.74 3.19
C MET A 54 1.34 7.21 3.48
N VAL A 55 0.66 6.64 4.47
CA VAL A 55 -0.78 6.86 4.71
C VAL A 55 -1.15 8.32 4.99
N SER A 56 -0.19 9.14 5.43
CA SER A 56 -0.38 10.55 5.80
C SER A 56 0.47 11.53 4.99
N ASP A 57 1.30 11.06 4.05
CA ASP A 57 2.26 11.90 3.36
C ASP A 57 1.63 12.72 2.23
N ILE A 58 1.36 14.00 2.52
CA ILE A 58 0.86 15.01 1.58
C ILE A 58 1.97 15.91 1.01
N PHE A 59 3.24 15.69 1.37
CA PHE A 59 4.33 16.63 1.09
C PHE A 59 5.22 16.23 -0.08
N GLY A 60 5.22 14.94 -0.43
CA GLY A 60 6.02 14.42 -1.53
C GLY A 60 5.21 14.16 -2.80
N ASN A 61 5.66 13.18 -3.57
CA ASN A 61 4.92 12.66 -4.70
C ASN A 61 3.77 11.77 -4.16
N ILE A 62 2.54 12.28 -4.23
CA ILE A 62 1.37 11.64 -3.64
C ILE A 62 0.94 10.45 -4.50
N ASN A 63 0.66 9.35 -3.84
CA ASN A 63 0.02 8.18 -4.42
C ASN A 63 -1.24 7.85 -3.60
N GLY A 64 -2.41 8.13 -4.17
CA GLY A 64 -3.69 8.00 -3.48
C GLY A 64 -4.11 6.55 -3.18
N ILE A 65 -3.41 5.54 -3.69
CA ILE A 65 -3.67 4.13 -3.34
C ILE A 65 -3.31 3.82 -1.87
N TYR A 66 -2.39 4.58 -1.26
CA TYR A 66 -2.07 4.42 0.17
C TYR A 66 -3.16 4.94 1.09
N ASN A 67 -3.88 5.99 0.66
CA ASN A 67 -5.03 6.56 1.35
C ASN A 67 -5.82 7.41 0.33
N PRO A 68 -7.09 7.10 0.06
CA PRO A 68 -7.86 7.83 -0.95
C PRO A 68 -7.91 9.34 -0.71
N ALA A 69 -7.91 9.79 0.55
CA ALA A 69 -7.96 11.21 0.91
C ALA A 69 -6.71 12.01 0.47
N LEU A 70 -5.58 11.35 0.21
CA LEU A 70 -4.34 12.01 -0.22
C LEU A 70 -4.52 12.77 -1.53
N SER A 71 -5.33 12.28 -2.45
CA SER A 71 -5.53 12.90 -3.77
C SER A 71 -6.07 14.32 -3.70
N ALA A 72 -6.78 14.69 -2.62
CA ALA A 72 -7.27 16.06 -2.41
C ALA A 72 -6.16 17.08 -2.14
N PHE A 73 -4.95 16.61 -1.77
CA PHE A 73 -3.78 17.47 -1.53
C PHE A 73 -2.80 17.48 -2.70
N GLN A 74 -3.02 16.68 -3.74
CA GLN A 74 -2.16 16.65 -4.93
C GLN A 74 -2.21 18.00 -5.65
N ILE A 75 -1.05 18.64 -5.86
CA ILE A 75 -0.97 19.95 -6.50
C ILE A 75 -1.00 19.81 -8.03
N ASP A 76 -0.07 19.03 -8.56
CA ASP A 76 0.06 18.78 -10.01
C ASP A 76 -0.53 17.41 -10.34
N GLY A 77 -0.98 17.21 -11.58
CA GLY A 77 -1.32 15.86 -12.04
C GLY A 77 -0.06 14.99 -12.03
N ASN A 78 -0.20 13.74 -11.63
CA ASN A 78 0.93 12.83 -11.48
C ASN A 78 0.59 11.46 -12.04
N VAL A 79 1.44 10.94 -12.92
CA VAL A 79 1.40 9.55 -13.43
C VAL A 79 2.66 8.85 -12.95
N ASN A 80 2.50 7.68 -12.35
CA ASN A 80 3.59 6.83 -11.92
C ASN A 80 3.53 5.49 -12.65
N LEU A 81 4.66 5.06 -13.21
CA LEU A 81 4.86 3.75 -13.83
C LEU A 81 5.94 3.04 -13.03
N GLY A 82 5.60 1.95 -12.36
CA GLY A 82 6.51 1.18 -11.53
C GLY A 82 6.62 -0.27 -11.98
N TYR A 83 7.84 -0.77 -11.97
CA TYR A 83 8.15 -2.18 -12.16
C TYR A 83 8.96 -2.70 -10.99
N THR A 84 8.49 -3.77 -10.35
CA THR A 84 9.14 -4.40 -9.21
C THR A 84 9.64 -5.79 -9.61
N PHE A 85 10.94 -6.00 -9.44
CA PHE A 85 11.58 -7.29 -9.55
C PHE A 85 11.46 -8.01 -8.21
N LEU A 86 10.89 -9.19 -8.24
CA LEU A 86 10.75 -10.08 -7.09
C LEU A 86 11.53 -11.37 -7.35
N SER A 87 11.86 -12.10 -6.30
CA SER A 87 12.46 -13.44 -6.41
C SER A 87 11.51 -14.42 -7.11
N LEU A 88 12.05 -15.52 -7.66
CA LEU A 88 11.31 -16.60 -8.30
C LEU A 88 10.48 -16.15 -9.52
N ASP A 89 11.05 -15.31 -10.37
CA ASP A 89 10.44 -14.77 -11.60
C ASP A 89 9.07 -14.09 -11.40
N ARG A 90 8.74 -13.76 -10.13
CA ARG A 90 7.58 -12.96 -9.81
C ARG A 90 7.80 -11.51 -10.21
N LYS A 91 6.75 -10.87 -10.64
CA LYS A 91 6.75 -9.44 -11.01
C LYS A 91 5.56 -8.73 -10.39
N LEU A 92 5.74 -7.45 -10.13
CA LEU A 92 4.65 -6.56 -9.73
C LEU A 92 4.77 -5.27 -10.52
N ASN A 93 3.76 -5.02 -11.34
CA ASN A 93 3.62 -3.83 -12.16
C ASN A 93 2.68 -2.85 -11.47
N PHE A 94 2.98 -1.59 -11.55
CA PHE A 94 2.18 -0.52 -10.99
C PHE A 94 2.01 0.63 -11.99
N LEU A 95 0.77 1.01 -12.23
CA LEU A 95 0.40 2.23 -12.95
C LEU A 95 -0.52 3.04 -12.03
N GLY A 96 -0.17 4.28 -11.75
CA GLY A 96 -0.97 5.18 -10.93
C GLY A 96 -1.11 6.56 -11.56
N PHE A 97 -2.30 7.13 -11.48
CA PHE A 97 -2.61 8.50 -11.82
C PHE A 97 -3.30 9.17 -10.65
N THR A 98 -2.83 10.36 -10.27
CA THR A 98 -3.46 11.15 -9.19
C THR A 98 -3.55 12.61 -9.61
N LYS A 99 -4.71 13.22 -9.47
CA LYS A 99 -4.91 14.64 -9.77
C LYS A 99 -5.97 15.26 -8.86
N LYS A 100 -5.74 16.51 -8.46
CA LYS A 100 -6.72 17.36 -7.80
C LYS A 100 -7.41 18.28 -8.80
N PHE A 101 -8.70 18.44 -8.62
CA PHE A 101 -9.55 19.39 -9.37
C PHE A 101 -10.06 20.48 -8.46
N LYS A 102 -10.06 21.72 -8.94
CA LYS A 102 -10.73 22.84 -8.27
C LYS A 102 -12.23 22.74 -8.56
N LEU A 103 -13.03 22.73 -7.50
CA LEU A 103 -14.49 22.74 -7.67
C LEU A 103 -14.99 24.17 -7.91
N PRO A 104 -15.93 24.39 -8.86
CA PRO A 104 -16.58 25.67 -9.05
C PRO A 104 -17.28 26.13 -7.75
N LYS A 105 -17.19 27.41 -7.43
CA LYS A 105 -17.80 28.05 -6.25
C LYS A 105 -17.18 27.72 -4.87
N GLN A 106 -16.17 26.89 -4.78
CA GLN A 106 -15.42 26.68 -3.54
C GLN A 106 -14.07 27.38 -3.61
N GLN A 107 -13.89 28.47 -2.86
CA GLN A 107 -12.59 29.19 -2.84
C GLN A 107 -11.46 28.37 -2.20
N GLN A 108 -11.79 27.44 -1.30
CA GLN A 108 -10.82 26.67 -0.48
C GLN A 108 -11.00 25.16 -0.57
N GLY A 109 -11.93 24.67 -1.39
CA GLY A 109 -12.20 23.25 -1.57
C GLY A 109 -11.51 22.66 -2.79
N GLY A 110 -11.70 21.36 -2.98
CA GLY A 110 -11.24 20.63 -4.15
C GLY A 110 -11.64 19.17 -4.07
N ALA A 111 -11.69 18.52 -5.22
CA ALA A 111 -11.84 17.09 -5.34
C ALA A 111 -10.55 16.49 -5.87
N GLY A 112 -10.16 15.34 -5.37
CA GLY A 112 -9.05 14.55 -5.89
C GLY A 112 -9.54 13.25 -6.49
N ILE A 113 -8.86 12.78 -7.51
CA ILE A 113 -9.07 11.46 -8.09
C ILE A 113 -7.75 10.70 -8.15
N THR A 114 -7.81 9.40 -7.89
CA THR A 114 -6.72 8.46 -8.14
C THR A 114 -7.25 7.31 -8.96
N LEU A 115 -6.56 6.98 -10.03
CA LEU A 115 -6.73 5.74 -10.77
C LEU A 115 -5.45 4.94 -10.61
N ALA A 116 -5.55 3.65 -10.33
CA ALA A 116 -4.37 2.79 -10.30
C ALA A 116 -4.70 1.39 -10.83
N TRP A 117 -3.68 0.76 -11.35
CA TRP A 117 -3.66 -0.65 -11.71
C TRP A 117 -2.40 -1.28 -11.15
N VAL A 118 -2.59 -2.38 -10.44
CA VAL A 118 -1.52 -3.23 -9.93
C VAL A 118 -1.68 -4.60 -10.54
N ASN A 119 -0.62 -5.15 -11.06
CA ASN A 119 -0.60 -6.50 -11.61
C ASN A 119 0.59 -7.26 -11.01
N ALA A 120 0.30 -8.39 -10.40
CA ALA A 120 1.31 -9.33 -9.93
C ALA A 120 1.10 -10.68 -10.57
N GLY A 121 2.16 -11.46 -10.73
CA GLY A 121 2.04 -12.80 -11.29
C GLY A 121 3.36 -13.48 -11.57
N VAL A 122 3.23 -14.74 -11.98
CA VAL A 122 4.31 -15.60 -12.47
C VAL A 122 3.89 -16.17 -13.80
N SER A 123 4.77 -16.12 -14.78
CA SER A 123 4.59 -16.76 -16.09
C SER A 123 5.57 -17.88 -16.29
N ASP A 124 5.32 -18.71 -17.29
CA ASP A 124 6.20 -19.79 -17.74
C ASP A 124 6.47 -20.85 -16.62
N ILE A 125 5.46 -21.13 -15.79
CA ILE A 125 5.51 -22.17 -14.77
C ILE A 125 5.53 -23.52 -15.49
N ASP A 126 6.63 -24.26 -15.33
CA ASP A 126 6.81 -25.61 -15.94
C ASP A 126 5.88 -26.63 -15.25
N GLY A 127 4.77 -26.93 -15.89
CA GLY A 127 3.82 -27.93 -15.43
C GLY A 127 4.27 -29.33 -15.81
N ARG A 128 4.26 -30.26 -14.86
CA ARG A 128 4.67 -31.66 -15.06
C ARG A 128 3.62 -32.63 -14.51
N ASP A 129 3.49 -33.76 -15.19
CA ASP A 129 2.70 -34.88 -14.71
C ASP A 129 3.44 -35.70 -13.61
N ASN A 130 2.78 -36.72 -13.09
CA ASN A 130 3.37 -37.60 -12.06
C ASN A 130 4.61 -38.33 -12.53
N ASP A 131 4.82 -38.49 -13.85
CA ASP A 131 5.98 -39.07 -14.49
C ASP A 131 7.07 -38.05 -14.83
N THR A 132 6.95 -36.81 -14.31
CA THR A 132 7.86 -35.70 -14.56
C THR A 132 7.91 -35.18 -16.01
N ARG A 133 6.98 -35.61 -16.87
CA ARG A 133 6.88 -35.09 -18.25
C ARG A 133 6.22 -33.73 -18.26
N GLN A 134 6.77 -32.83 -19.05
CA GLN A 134 6.18 -31.51 -19.24
C GLN A 134 4.81 -31.61 -19.92
N ILE A 135 3.78 -31.06 -19.27
CA ILE A 135 2.40 -31.04 -19.76
C ILE A 135 2.01 -29.65 -20.30
N GLY A 136 2.81 -28.61 -20.01
CA GLY A 136 2.59 -27.26 -20.51
C GLY A 136 3.31 -26.22 -19.69
N LEU A 137 3.18 -24.96 -20.13
CA LEU A 137 3.60 -23.77 -19.39
C LEU A 137 2.35 -23.07 -18.87
N PHE A 138 2.31 -22.84 -17.58
CA PHE A 138 1.20 -22.20 -16.88
C PHE A 138 1.54 -20.81 -16.42
N SER A 139 0.53 -20.02 -16.09
CA SER A 139 0.71 -18.69 -15.53
C SER A 139 -0.36 -18.38 -14.49
N THR A 140 0.03 -17.66 -13.45
CA THR A 140 -0.89 -17.10 -12.46
C THR A 140 -0.80 -15.58 -12.48
N PHE A 141 -1.87 -14.89 -12.16
CA PHE A 141 -1.85 -13.45 -11.99
C PHE A 141 -2.93 -12.96 -11.03
N GLU A 142 -2.65 -11.82 -10.44
CA GLU A 142 -3.58 -11.03 -9.65
C GLU A 142 -3.55 -9.59 -10.15
N ASN A 143 -4.71 -8.99 -10.33
CA ASN A 143 -4.87 -7.60 -10.71
C ASN A 143 -5.72 -6.86 -9.67
N GLU A 144 -5.34 -5.62 -9.37
CA GLU A 144 -6.13 -4.66 -8.62
C GLU A 144 -6.36 -3.44 -9.51
N PHE A 145 -7.61 -3.12 -9.77
CA PHE A 145 -8.04 -1.85 -10.37
C PHE A 145 -8.60 -0.97 -9.28
N TYR A 146 -8.04 0.21 -9.11
CA TYR A 146 -8.37 1.14 -8.06
C TYR A 146 -8.92 2.45 -8.60
N LEU A 147 -10.04 2.89 -8.03
CA LEU A 147 -10.61 4.22 -8.23
C LEU A 147 -10.77 4.89 -6.86
N GLY A 148 -9.92 5.87 -6.56
CA GLY A 148 -10.03 6.70 -5.36
C GLY A 148 -10.60 8.07 -5.68
N THR A 149 -11.51 8.55 -4.83
CA THR A 149 -12.04 9.90 -4.87
C THR A 149 -11.88 10.55 -3.50
N ALA A 150 -11.58 11.84 -3.49
CA ALA A 150 -11.44 12.59 -2.25
C ALA A 150 -12.05 13.98 -2.36
N PHE A 151 -12.52 14.48 -1.23
CA PHE A 151 -13.03 15.84 -1.09
C PHE A 151 -12.30 16.56 0.02
N LEU A 152 -11.80 17.76 -0.29
CA LEU A 152 -11.22 18.67 0.66
C LEU A 152 -12.37 19.48 1.29
N LEU A 153 -12.75 19.14 2.53
CA LEU A 153 -13.85 19.79 3.26
C LEU A 153 -13.49 21.20 3.68
N ASN A 154 -12.21 21.41 4.03
CA ASN A 154 -11.61 22.71 4.29
C ASN A 154 -10.09 22.63 4.01
N GLU A 155 -9.33 23.69 4.19
CA GLU A 155 -7.88 23.73 3.90
C GLU A 155 -7.05 22.63 4.60
N ASN A 156 -7.61 22.06 5.68
CA ASN A 156 -6.88 21.13 6.54
C ASN A 156 -7.44 19.71 6.56
N LEU A 157 -8.70 19.48 6.17
CA LEU A 157 -9.36 18.19 6.30
C LEU A 157 -9.87 17.68 4.95
N ALA A 158 -9.42 16.50 4.58
CA ALA A 158 -9.94 15.76 3.44
C ALA A 158 -10.50 14.39 3.87
N LEU A 159 -11.55 13.97 3.20
CA LEU A 159 -12.12 12.63 3.27
C LEU A 159 -12.04 11.98 1.89
N GLY A 160 -11.86 10.67 1.85
CA GLY A 160 -11.78 9.93 0.60
C GLY A 160 -12.41 8.55 0.68
N VAL A 161 -12.85 8.06 -0.48
CA VAL A 161 -13.36 6.72 -0.68
C VAL A 161 -12.62 6.10 -1.86
N GLY A 162 -12.19 4.86 -1.70
CA GLY A 162 -11.57 4.06 -2.75
C GLY A 162 -12.45 2.86 -3.08
N PHE A 163 -12.55 2.54 -4.36
CA PHE A 163 -13.18 1.33 -4.87
C PHE A 163 -12.12 0.47 -5.53
N LYS A 164 -12.08 -0.81 -5.20
CA LYS A 164 -11.17 -1.79 -5.75
C LYS A 164 -11.93 -2.89 -6.45
N LEU A 165 -11.44 -3.27 -7.61
CA LEU A 165 -11.82 -4.47 -8.32
C LEU A 165 -10.59 -5.37 -8.39
N TYR A 166 -10.67 -6.53 -7.78
CA TYR A 166 -9.67 -7.58 -7.86
C TYR A 166 -10.08 -8.61 -8.92
N TYR A 167 -9.14 -8.99 -9.77
CA TYR A 167 -9.31 -10.09 -10.72
C TYR A 167 -8.07 -10.96 -10.71
N ALA A 168 -8.24 -12.21 -10.33
CA ALA A 168 -7.16 -13.15 -10.13
C ALA A 168 -7.40 -14.45 -10.91
N LYS A 169 -6.30 -15.05 -11.39
CA LYS A 169 -6.25 -16.37 -12.01
C LYS A 169 -5.26 -17.24 -11.21
N LEU A 170 -5.78 -18.31 -10.63
CA LEU A 170 -4.97 -19.29 -9.90
C LEU A 170 -4.47 -20.40 -10.83
N PHE A 171 -5.34 -20.85 -11.74
CA PHE A 171 -5.07 -21.87 -12.76
C PHE A 171 -5.91 -21.53 -14.00
N GLU A 172 -5.75 -22.25 -15.13
CA GLU A 172 -6.31 -21.86 -16.44
C GLU A 172 -7.79 -21.47 -16.38
N GLU A 173 -8.63 -22.27 -15.74
CA GLU A 173 -10.07 -22.07 -15.64
C GLU A 173 -10.53 -21.58 -14.25
N VAL A 174 -9.59 -21.52 -13.28
CA VAL A 174 -9.90 -21.10 -11.91
C VAL A 174 -9.57 -19.62 -11.74
N THR A 175 -10.58 -18.78 -11.91
CA THR A 175 -10.49 -17.33 -11.74
C THR A 175 -11.39 -16.86 -10.62
N SER A 176 -11.11 -15.67 -10.08
CA SER A 176 -11.94 -15.03 -9.08
C SER A 176 -11.99 -13.52 -9.32
N THR A 177 -13.16 -12.94 -9.08
CA THR A 177 -13.38 -11.49 -9.10
C THR A 177 -13.93 -11.04 -7.76
N SER A 178 -13.40 -9.95 -7.23
CA SER A 178 -13.79 -9.42 -5.92
C SER A 178 -13.85 -7.91 -5.93
N PHE A 179 -14.68 -7.34 -5.08
CA PHE A 179 -14.81 -5.91 -4.86
C PHE A 179 -14.44 -5.57 -3.42
N ALA A 180 -13.81 -4.42 -3.24
CA ALA A 180 -13.51 -3.89 -1.92
C ALA A 180 -13.69 -2.37 -1.87
N ILE A 181 -13.83 -1.86 -0.66
CA ILE A 181 -13.95 -0.43 -0.39
C ILE A 181 -12.85 -0.03 0.60
N ASP A 182 -12.20 1.10 0.29
CA ASP A 182 -11.28 1.79 1.18
C ASP A 182 -11.90 3.12 1.64
N LEU A 183 -11.69 3.47 2.89
CA LEU A 183 -12.07 4.76 3.46
C LEU A 183 -10.83 5.45 3.98
N GLY A 184 -10.72 6.76 3.78
CA GLY A 184 -9.57 7.51 4.24
C GLY A 184 -9.90 8.92 4.72
N ALA A 185 -9.07 9.41 5.63
CA ALA A 185 -9.08 10.81 6.04
C ALA A 185 -7.65 11.32 6.23
N ILE A 186 -7.45 12.59 5.90
CA ILE A 186 -6.20 13.34 6.13
C ILE A 186 -6.52 14.62 6.85
N TYR A 187 -5.77 14.89 7.91
CA TYR A 187 -5.80 16.15 8.63
C TYR A 187 -4.42 16.83 8.59
N LYS A 188 -4.34 17.95 7.90
CA LYS A 188 -3.16 18.82 7.88
C LYS A 188 -3.12 19.64 9.15
N ALA A 189 -2.46 19.14 10.20
CA ALA A 189 -2.42 19.76 11.53
C ALA A 189 -1.62 21.08 11.54
N SER A 190 -0.64 21.24 10.63
CA SER A 190 0.11 22.47 10.41
C SER A 190 0.66 22.52 8.98
N LYS A 191 1.45 23.56 8.68
CA LYS A 191 2.16 23.65 7.38
C LYS A 191 3.13 22.48 7.17
N ASN A 192 3.63 21.90 8.27
CA ASN A 192 4.69 20.89 8.24
C ASN A 192 4.23 19.51 8.78
N LEU A 193 3.02 19.37 9.32
CA LEU A 193 2.54 18.14 9.94
C LEU A 193 1.20 17.72 9.33
N SER A 194 1.12 16.49 8.87
CA SER A 194 -0.10 15.83 8.44
C SER A 194 -0.33 14.55 9.22
N LEU A 195 -1.58 14.23 9.48
CA LEU A 195 -2.06 13.01 10.12
C LEU A 195 -2.99 12.30 9.14
N GLY A 196 -2.90 10.99 9.09
CA GLY A 196 -3.71 10.17 8.18
C GLY A 196 -4.28 8.95 8.85
N ILE A 197 -5.48 8.57 8.42
CA ILE A 197 -6.12 7.31 8.75
C ILE A 197 -6.70 6.70 7.47
N ALA A 198 -6.57 5.39 7.31
CA ALA A 198 -7.25 4.65 6.25
C ALA A 198 -7.72 3.29 6.76
N ILE A 199 -8.90 2.87 6.32
CA ILE A 199 -9.42 1.52 6.47
C ILE A 199 -9.48 0.93 5.06
N LYS A 200 -8.89 -0.26 4.86
CA LYS A 200 -8.72 -0.84 3.52
C LYS A 200 -9.27 -2.26 3.44
N ASP A 201 -9.55 -2.65 2.20
CA ASP A 201 -9.93 -4.00 1.79
C ASP A 201 -11.22 -4.51 2.45
N PHE A 202 -12.15 -3.59 2.72
CA PHE A 202 -13.44 -3.96 3.29
C PHE A 202 -14.28 -4.71 2.25
N GLY A 203 -14.60 -5.98 2.55
CA GLY A 203 -15.42 -6.85 1.71
C GLY A 203 -14.64 -7.72 0.72
N ALA A 204 -13.31 -7.59 0.61
CA ALA A 204 -12.50 -8.36 -0.33
C ALA A 204 -12.41 -9.85 0.04
N LYS A 205 -12.63 -10.72 -0.95
CA LYS A 205 -12.45 -12.18 -0.86
C LYS A 205 -12.27 -12.77 -2.24
N TYR A 206 -11.50 -13.84 -2.35
CA TYR A 206 -11.52 -14.68 -3.54
C TYR A 206 -12.44 -15.87 -3.32
N GLU A 207 -13.16 -16.25 -4.37
CA GLU A 207 -13.94 -17.47 -4.43
C GLU A 207 -13.39 -18.32 -5.58
N TRP A 208 -12.78 -19.44 -5.24
CA TRP A 208 -12.17 -20.37 -6.19
C TRP A 208 -13.12 -21.53 -6.43
N LYS A 209 -13.64 -21.66 -7.66
CA LYS A 209 -14.52 -22.73 -8.06
C LYS A 209 -13.75 -23.71 -8.93
N THR A 210 -13.58 -24.93 -8.45
CA THR A 210 -12.89 -25.99 -9.17
C THR A 210 -13.82 -26.93 -9.94
N SER A 211 -15.13 -26.62 -9.96
CA SER A 211 -16.14 -27.36 -10.74
C SER A 211 -15.90 -27.32 -12.26
N GLU A 212 -15.27 -26.27 -12.76
CA GLU A 212 -14.84 -26.13 -14.17
C GLU A 212 -13.83 -27.23 -14.56
N ILE A 213 -12.97 -27.65 -13.61
CA ILE A 213 -11.91 -28.68 -13.83
C ILE A 213 -12.42 -30.06 -13.46
N TYR A 214 -13.11 -30.21 -12.31
CA TYR A 214 -13.46 -31.50 -11.73
C TYR A 214 -14.97 -31.84 -11.83
N GLY A 215 -15.76 -31.03 -12.54
CA GLY A 215 -17.20 -31.22 -12.69
C GLY A 215 -17.90 -31.33 -11.32
N SER A 216 -18.68 -32.40 -11.12
CA SER A 216 -19.43 -32.63 -9.88
C SER A 216 -18.57 -32.91 -8.65
N LEU A 217 -17.28 -33.22 -8.81
CA LEU A 217 -16.32 -33.41 -7.71
C LEU A 217 -15.63 -32.10 -7.32
N GLY A 218 -15.88 -31.02 -8.06
CA GLY A 218 -15.31 -29.71 -7.76
C GLY A 218 -15.91 -29.10 -6.49
N ASN A 219 -15.14 -28.24 -5.85
CA ASN A 219 -15.51 -27.53 -4.64
C ASN A 219 -15.35 -26.00 -4.81
N THR A 220 -15.91 -25.25 -3.86
CA THR A 220 -15.71 -23.80 -3.76
C THR A 220 -14.92 -23.49 -2.49
N THR A 221 -13.76 -22.85 -2.66
CA THR A 221 -12.94 -22.37 -1.56
C THR A 221 -12.99 -20.85 -1.50
N VAL A 222 -13.08 -20.28 -0.29
CA VAL A 222 -13.14 -18.83 -0.07
C VAL A 222 -11.92 -18.38 0.69
N ASP A 223 -11.10 -17.55 0.05
CA ASP A 223 -9.93 -16.91 0.65
C ASP A 223 -10.24 -15.44 0.92
N LYS A 224 -10.32 -15.05 2.18
CA LYS A 224 -10.65 -13.69 2.59
C LYS A 224 -9.41 -12.83 2.75
N PHE A 225 -9.52 -11.56 2.39
CA PHE A 225 -8.52 -10.55 2.67
C PHE A 225 -8.61 -10.09 4.13
N PRO A 226 -7.50 -9.74 4.78
CA PRO A 226 -7.55 -9.09 6.08
C PRO A 226 -8.06 -7.66 5.91
N ARG A 227 -8.88 -7.19 6.85
CA ARG A 227 -9.20 -5.76 6.94
C ARG A 227 -8.00 -5.04 7.55
N ILE A 228 -7.69 -3.87 7.04
CA ILE A 228 -6.48 -3.13 7.43
C ILE A 228 -6.88 -1.76 7.94
N LEU A 229 -6.37 -1.38 9.12
CA LEU A 229 -6.41 -0.03 9.64
C LEU A 229 -5.00 0.54 9.61
N ASP A 230 -4.80 1.63 8.85
CA ASP A 230 -3.56 2.39 8.79
C ASP A 230 -3.72 3.72 9.53
N LEU A 231 -2.79 4.03 10.42
CA LEU A 231 -2.66 5.31 11.11
C LEU A 231 -1.27 5.86 10.85
N GLY A 232 -1.13 7.14 10.53
CA GLY A 232 0.19 7.70 10.29
C GLY A 232 0.30 9.20 10.52
N ALA A 233 1.56 9.64 10.63
CA ALA A 233 1.95 11.03 10.70
C ALA A 233 3.15 11.28 9.79
N SER A 234 3.15 12.42 9.09
CA SER A 234 4.26 12.85 8.25
C SER A 234 4.64 14.28 8.59
N TYR A 235 5.92 14.52 8.73
CA TYR A 235 6.48 15.81 9.14
C TYR A 235 7.57 16.28 8.20
N VAL A 236 7.43 17.52 7.71
CA VAL A 236 8.47 18.18 6.92
C VAL A 236 9.51 18.80 7.84
N LEU A 237 10.76 18.39 7.67
CA LEU A 237 11.89 18.89 8.46
C LEU A 237 12.14 20.39 8.20
N PRO A 238 12.72 21.13 9.16
CA PRO A 238 13.04 22.54 9.00
C PRO A 238 13.81 22.82 7.71
N LYS A 239 13.55 23.98 7.09
CA LYS A 239 14.16 24.40 5.82
C LYS A 239 13.85 23.49 4.64
N ASN A 240 12.79 22.67 4.72
CA ASN A 240 12.42 21.66 3.71
C ASN A 240 13.55 20.67 3.41
N PHE A 241 14.39 20.37 4.41
CA PHE A 241 15.52 19.46 4.28
C PHE A 241 15.07 18.03 3.98
N GLY A 242 13.86 17.65 4.41
CA GLY A 242 13.32 16.33 4.14
C GLY A 242 11.96 16.11 4.77
N ILE A 243 11.49 14.87 4.70
CA ILE A 243 10.22 14.39 5.24
C ILE A 243 10.50 13.18 6.12
N VAL A 244 9.88 13.11 7.29
CA VAL A 244 9.86 11.93 8.15
C VAL A 244 8.43 11.47 8.27
N SER A 245 8.19 10.18 8.07
CA SER A 245 6.88 9.55 8.16
C SER A 245 6.92 8.35 9.10
N ILE A 246 5.87 8.20 9.87
CA ILE A 246 5.62 7.04 10.74
C ILE A 246 4.20 6.55 10.47
N ALA A 247 4.02 5.24 10.40
CA ALA A 247 2.70 4.64 10.29
C ALA A 247 2.60 3.38 11.13
N VAL A 248 1.42 3.13 11.68
CA VAL A 248 1.04 1.87 12.33
C VAL A 248 -0.05 1.25 11.50
N GLN A 249 0.15 0.01 11.11
CA GLN A 249 -0.82 -0.77 10.35
C GLN A 249 -1.28 -1.95 11.20
N GLN A 250 -2.59 -2.00 11.46
CA GLN A 250 -3.26 -3.09 12.15
C GLN A 250 -3.97 -3.98 11.13
N TYR A 251 -3.65 -5.25 11.13
CA TYR A 251 -4.34 -6.28 10.37
C TYR A 251 -5.36 -6.96 11.25
N PHE A 252 -6.60 -7.03 10.77
CA PHE A 252 -7.67 -7.79 11.40
C PHE A 252 -7.90 -9.07 10.62
N SER A 253 -7.66 -10.20 11.28
CA SER A 253 -7.91 -11.53 10.72
C SER A 253 -9.36 -11.63 10.26
N PRO A 254 -9.62 -12.16 9.06
CA PRO A 254 -10.98 -12.45 8.64
C PRO A 254 -11.62 -13.53 9.51
N ASP A 255 -12.95 -13.48 9.59
CA ASP A 255 -13.73 -14.55 10.21
C ASP A 255 -13.84 -15.72 9.25
N TYR A 256 -13.30 -16.87 9.60
CA TYR A 256 -13.48 -18.13 8.89
C TYR A 256 -14.53 -18.98 9.61
N GLU A 257 -15.35 -19.68 8.84
CA GLU A 257 -16.20 -20.75 9.35
C GLU A 257 -15.35 -21.99 9.63
N ALA A 258 -15.86 -22.87 10.50
CA ALA A 258 -15.21 -24.15 10.75
C ALA A 258 -15.12 -24.96 9.44
N ASP A 259 -13.99 -25.59 9.23
CA ASP A 259 -13.82 -26.53 8.12
C ASP A 259 -14.63 -27.83 8.31
N SER A 260 -14.50 -28.78 7.37
CA SER A 260 -15.19 -30.08 7.46
C SER A 260 -14.79 -30.92 8.68
N THR A 261 -13.69 -30.56 9.35
CA THR A 261 -13.22 -31.22 10.60
C THR A 261 -13.69 -30.49 11.86
N GLY A 262 -14.42 -29.38 11.71
CA GLY A 262 -14.89 -28.54 12.81
C GLY A 262 -13.83 -27.61 13.39
N VAL A 263 -12.67 -27.51 12.73
CA VAL A 263 -11.59 -26.61 13.17
C VAL A 263 -11.81 -25.23 12.58
N VAL A 264 -11.89 -24.21 13.44
CA VAL A 264 -11.88 -22.80 13.06
C VAL A 264 -10.44 -22.29 13.11
N PRO A 265 -9.90 -21.72 12.02
CA PRO A 265 -8.57 -21.11 12.06
C PRO A 265 -8.47 -20.07 13.17
N GLU A 266 -7.38 -20.07 13.91
CA GLU A 266 -7.16 -19.11 14.99
C GLU A 266 -7.08 -17.70 14.43
N LYS A 267 -7.82 -16.77 15.03
CA LYS A 267 -7.78 -15.35 14.66
C LYS A 267 -6.46 -14.76 15.12
N SER A 268 -5.67 -14.31 14.17
CA SER A 268 -4.39 -13.68 14.43
C SER A 268 -4.39 -12.24 13.91
N ASN A 269 -4.61 -11.29 14.82
CA ASN A 269 -4.43 -9.87 14.51
C ASN A 269 -2.94 -9.53 14.61
N ASN A 270 -2.43 -8.77 13.65
CA ASN A 270 -1.04 -8.36 13.65
C ASN A 270 -0.93 -6.83 13.52
N THR A 271 0.02 -6.25 14.25
CA THR A 271 0.33 -4.82 14.22
C THR A 271 1.77 -4.61 13.80
N VAL A 272 1.97 -3.85 12.75
CA VAL A 272 3.30 -3.49 12.28
C VAL A 272 3.50 -1.98 12.31
N LEU A 273 4.69 -1.57 12.73
CA LEU A 273 5.15 -0.19 12.65
C LEU A 273 5.97 -0.01 11.37
N ARG A 274 5.84 1.17 10.74
CA ARG A 274 6.55 1.58 9.54
C ARG A 274 7.20 2.93 9.76
N LEU A 275 8.42 3.07 9.29
CA LEU A 275 9.18 4.31 9.37
C LEU A 275 9.76 4.65 8.01
N GLY A 276 9.75 5.93 7.65
CA GLY A 276 10.34 6.41 6.41
C GLY A 276 10.93 7.80 6.55
N THR A 277 12.04 8.02 5.88
CA THR A 277 12.70 9.33 5.81
C THR A 277 13.13 9.61 4.38
N GLU A 278 12.76 10.78 3.88
CA GLU A 278 13.22 11.33 2.60
C GLU A 278 14.06 12.58 2.87
N ILE A 279 15.28 12.62 2.36
CA ILE A 279 16.20 13.76 2.48
C ILE A 279 16.45 14.34 1.09
N SER A 280 16.25 15.64 0.94
CA SER A 280 16.51 16.39 -0.30
C SER A 280 17.85 17.11 -0.16
N ILE A 281 18.93 16.55 -0.72
CA ILE A 281 20.26 17.20 -0.70
C ILE A 281 20.24 18.43 -1.60
N VAL A 282 19.65 18.27 -2.77
CA VAL A 282 19.28 19.35 -3.70
C VAL A 282 17.87 19.07 -4.18
N PRO A 283 17.15 20.07 -4.71
CA PRO A 283 15.73 19.87 -5.12
C PRO A 283 15.53 18.70 -6.11
N GLN A 284 16.57 18.36 -6.87
CA GLN A 284 16.53 17.34 -7.91
C GLN A 284 16.88 15.94 -7.40
N VAL A 285 17.59 15.82 -6.24
CA VAL A 285 18.10 14.54 -5.75
C VAL A 285 17.59 14.25 -4.36
N LYS A 286 16.93 13.12 -4.21
CA LYS A 286 16.34 12.66 -2.97
C LYS A 286 16.92 11.32 -2.57
N PHE A 287 17.31 11.20 -1.31
CA PHE A 287 17.69 9.94 -0.69
C PHE A 287 16.60 9.52 0.30
N ARG A 288 16.32 8.21 0.35
CA ARG A 288 15.27 7.65 1.20
C ARG A 288 15.80 6.45 1.95
N VAL A 289 15.34 6.33 3.17
CA VAL A 289 15.58 5.18 4.04
C VAL A 289 14.27 4.85 4.72
N GLY A 290 13.94 3.58 4.79
CA GLY A 290 12.73 3.10 5.42
C GLY A 290 12.92 1.80 6.16
N LEU A 291 12.00 1.54 7.08
CA LEU A 291 11.82 0.28 7.77
C LEU A 291 10.34 -0.10 7.66
N ASP A 292 10.09 -1.21 7.01
CA ASP A 292 8.74 -1.79 6.92
C ASP A 292 8.64 -3.01 7.84
N ARG A 293 7.43 -3.28 8.32
CA ARG A 293 7.07 -4.46 9.12
C ARG A 293 7.89 -4.62 10.40
N ILE A 294 8.07 -3.53 11.15
CA ILE A 294 8.58 -3.60 12.51
C ILE A 294 7.48 -4.24 13.36
N ASP A 295 7.61 -5.53 13.65
CA ASP A 295 6.66 -6.32 14.43
C ASP A 295 7.27 -6.68 15.77
N PHE A 296 6.78 -6.05 16.85
CA PHE A 296 7.29 -6.26 18.20
C PHE A 296 6.76 -7.55 18.86
N SER A 297 5.77 -8.19 18.24
CA SER A 297 5.17 -9.43 18.74
C SER A 297 5.77 -10.69 18.10
N ALA A 298 6.60 -10.52 17.06
CA ALA A 298 7.22 -11.64 16.37
C ALA A 298 8.32 -12.28 17.21
N ASP A 299 8.37 -13.60 17.26
CA ASP A 299 9.44 -14.37 17.94
C ASP A 299 10.81 -14.06 17.34
N ASP A 300 10.87 -13.83 16.01
CA ASP A 300 12.05 -13.36 15.30
C ASP A 300 11.80 -11.92 14.80
N PHE A 301 12.07 -10.95 15.67
CA PHE A 301 11.96 -9.53 15.35
C PHE A 301 12.84 -9.13 14.15
N ALA A 302 14.06 -9.63 14.09
CA ALA A 302 15.02 -9.30 13.04
C ALA A 302 14.63 -9.95 11.71
N GLY A 303 14.08 -11.15 11.74
CA GLY A 303 13.68 -11.91 10.57
C GLY A 303 12.45 -11.34 9.85
N ASN A 304 11.66 -10.48 10.50
CA ASN A 304 10.50 -9.84 9.88
C ASN A 304 10.78 -8.41 9.37
N LEU A 305 11.89 -7.82 9.80
CA LEU A 305 12.23 -6.45 9.47
C LEU A 305 12.62 -6.32 8.00
N ARG A 306 12.06 -5.32 7.30
CA ARG A 306 12.36 -5.02 5.90
C ARG A 306 12.98 -3.64 5.76
N PRO A 307 14.30 -3.51 5.95
CA PRO A 307 14.99 -2.26 5.68
C PRO A 307 14.99 -1.95 4.19
N SER A 308 14.81 -0.68 3.86
CA SER A 308 14.72 -0.21 2.49
C SER A 308 15.53 1.05 2.27
N PHE A 309 16.03 1.22 1.05
CA PHE A 309 16.79 2.38 0.59
C PHE A 309 16.26 2.81 -0.77
N GLY A 310 16.43 4.09 -1.09
CA GLY A 310 16.06 4.57 -2.41
C GLY A 310 16.71 5.88 -2.78
N ILE A 311 16.75 6.11 -4.07
CA ILE A 311 17.21 7.35 -4.68
C ILE A 311 16.17 7.84 -5.67
N GLY A 312 15.90 9.14 -5.68
CA GLY A 312 15.03 9.80 -6.64
C GLY A 312 15.73 10.94 -7.35
N LEU A 313 15.50 11.04 -8.64
CA LEU A 313 16.01 12.09 -9.51
C LEU A 313 14.84 12.79 -10.19
N ASP A 314 14.65 14.08 -9.94
CA ASP A 314 13.63 14.91 -10.56
C ASP A 314 14.27 15.89 -11.57
N LYS A 315 13.74 15.94 -12.80
CA LYS A 315 14.18 16.90 -13.83
C LYS A 315 12.98 17.63 -14.42
N SER A 316 13.04 18.96 -14.36
CA SER A 316 12.05 19.80 -15.03
C SER A 316 12.42 19.96 -16.51
N PHE A 317 11.54 19.54 -17.41
CA PHE A 317 11.70 19.74 -18.86
C PHE A 317 11.06 21.04 -19.32
N SER A 318 9.99 21.46 -18.65
CA SER A 318 9.32 22.74 -18.91
C SER A 318 8.70 23.27 -17.61
N LYS A 319 8.08 24.46 -17.67
CA LYS A 319 7.32 25.01 -16.54
C LYS A 319 6.10 24.16 -16.14
N THR A 320 5.69 23.25 -17.03
CA THR A 320 4.47 22.43 -16.88
C THR A 320 4.73 20.94 -16.77
N ILE A 321 5.95 20.46 -17.11
CA ILE A 321 6.26 19.02 -17.14
C ILE A 321 7.55 18.76 -16.37
N ASN A 322 7.44 17.87 -15.38
CA ASN A 322 8.57 17.34 -14.63
C ASN A 322 8.59 15.82 -14.78
N LEU A 323 9.79 15.26 -14.99
CA LEU A 323 10.04 13.83 -14.99
C LEU A 323 10.83 13.46 -13.73
N GLY A 324 10.38 12.44 -13.04
CA GLY A 324 11.08 11.80 -11.93
C GLY A 324 11.46 10.38 -12.30
N ILE A 325 12.62 9.93 -11.86
CA ILE A 325 13.04 8.52 -11.89
C ILE A 325 13.45 8.17 -10.47
N ASP A 326 12.78 7.17 -9.93
CA ASP A 326 13.03 6.67 -8.58
C ASP A 326 13.48 5.21 -8.66
N TYR A 327 14.47 4.85 -7.85
CA TYR A 327 14.90 3.48 -7.62
C TYR A 327 14.79 3.16 -6.14
N SER A 328 14.35 1.95 -5.82
CA SER A 328 14.35 1.42 -4.46
C SER A 328 14.89 0.01 -4.39
N PHE A 329 15.46 -0.27 -3.24
CA PHE A 329 15.99 -1.55 -2.83
C PHE A 329 15.43 -1.85 -1.44
N GLN A 330 14.76 -2.99 -1.25
CA GLN A 330 14.23 -3.44 0.02
C GLN A 330 14.69 -4.87 0.28
N LEU A 331 15.26 -5.13 1.45
CA LEU A 331 15.62 -6.48 1.86
C LEU A 331 14.36 -7.27 2.19
N GLU A 332 14.29 -8.49 1.67
CA GLU A 332 13.24 -9.45 2.01
C GLU A 332 13.87 -10.58 2.87
N PRO A 333 13.47 -10.72 4.14
CA PRO A 333 14.16 -11.61 5.07
C PRO A 333 14.06 -13.09 4.67
N PHE A 334 12.98 -13.48 4.01
CA PHE A 334 12.68 -14.89 3.75
C PHE A 334 13.35 -15.46 2.49
N SER A 335 13.59 -14.65 1.48
CA SER A 335 14.15 -15.09 0.20
C SER A 335 15.65 -14.83 0.08
N HIS A 336 16.24 -14.07 1.01
CA HIS A 336 17.59 -13.50 0.92
C HIS A 336 17.83 -12.64 -0.33
N ASP A 337 16.79 -12.47 -1.16
CA ASP A 337 16.81 -11.62 -2.34
C ASP A 337 16.25 -10.24 -2.02
N ALA A 338 16.71 -9.26 -2.76
CA ALA A 338 16.20 -7.90 -2.61
C ALA A 338 15.02 -7.66 -3.54
N ILE A 339 13.99 -7.03 -3.00
CA ILE A 339 12.93 -6.42 -3.80
C ILE A 339 13.48 -5.13 -4.40
N GLN A 340 13.53 -5.04 -5.72
CA GLN A 340 14.00 -3.85 -6.43
C GLN A 340 12.85 -3.25 -7.21
N ASN A 341 12.69 -1.93 -7.15
CA ASN A 341 11.66 -1.24 -7.93
C ASN A 341 12.27 -0.04 -8.68
N ILE A 342 11.86 0.11 -9.91
CA ILE A 342 12.11 1.30 -10.72
C ILE A 342 10.77 1.95 -10.99
N THR A 343 10.66 3.25 -10.70
CA THR A 343 9.45 4.03 -10.97
C THR A 343 9.79 5.27 -11.79
N VAL A 344 9.02 5.48 -12.85
CA VAL A 344 9.05 6.73 -13.62
C VAL A 344 7.80 7.53 -13.27
N ALA A 345 8.00 8.79 -12.88
CA ALA A 345 6.93 9.71 -12.48
C ALA A 345 6.85 10.90 -13.45
N PHE A 346 5.69 11.12 -14.03
CA PHE A 346 5.38 12.30 -14.84
C PHE A 346 4.47 13.23 -14.04
N LYS A 347 4.94 14.45 -13.76
CA LYS A 347 4.15 15.49 -13.10
C LYS A 347 3.82 16.58 -14.11
N PHE A 348 2.57 17.00 -14.15
CA PHE A 348 2.08 18.01 -15.07
C PHE A 348 1.02 18.92 -14.42
N LYS A 349 1.03 20.19 -14.80
CA LYS A 349 0.07 21.20 -14.31
C LYS A 349 -1.24 21.15 -15.05
#